data_ac33a1083d72cc36333cefc1985edb8c
#
_entry.id   ac33a1083d72cc36333cefc1985edb8c
#
_cell.length_a   1.000
_cell.length_b   1.000
_cell.length_c   1.000
_cell.angle_alpha   90.00
_cell.angle_beta   90.00
_cell.angle_gamma   90.00
#
_symmetry.space_group_name_H-M   'P 1'
#
loop_
_entity.id
_entity.type
_entity.pdbx_description
1 polymer ?
#
loop_
_entity_poly.entity_id
_entity_poly.type
_entity_poly.pdbx_seq_one_letter_code
_entity_poly.pdbx_strand_id
1 'polypeptide(L)'
;MSKSYLLASHDVECNSDDHKPIYATAWLFIVLWPLALPLLYALLLYRCRHEIKSHQPTTLSRAIRFLWADYKDSCFWFEIWEIVQKLVLTNALLFVNILDSGSNKLLRLFVGLLISVFGMMAQLTLEPFRKRTDNAIASIVRLMIVLFFILGIMVKLCETEGPNAIYNVLDSKIKPDDFCFMVLGVPSAYGVAVLMVFVGLLAIMVPLGMLIRELAFSQALPILRDARTMETPVLLLGAGKRYHLFLSHVWSTGQDQCAVIKRQLQLLLPGIVIFLDVDDLRAHRAV
;
A
#
# COMPACT_ATOMS: atom_id res chain seq x y z
N MET A 1 46.00 12.66 15.30
CA MET A 1 44.80 11.80 15.35
C MET A 1 43.69 12.54 14.61
N SER A 2 43.17 11.99 13.54
CA SER A 2 42.03 12.59 12.83
C SER A 2 40.76 12.37 13.66
N LYS A 3 40.09 13.43 14.03
CA LYS A 3 38.81 13.36 14.74
C LYS A 3 37.69 13.14 13.71
N SER A 4 36.83 12.18 13.97
CA SER A 4 35.62 11.92 13.17
C SER A 4 34.40 12.44 13.90
N TYR A 5 33.49 13.09 13.16
CA TYR A 5 32.25 13.66 13.69
C TYR A 5 31.03 12.99 13.05
N LEU A 6 29.90 13.06 13.74
CA LEU A 6 28.65 12.54 13.20
C LEU A 6 28.22 13.34 11.97
N LEU A 7 27.92 12.67 10.86
CA LEU A 7 27.57 13.33 9.59
C LEU A 7 26.31 14.21 9.71
N ALA A 8 25.38 13.80 10.58
CA ALA A 8 24.12 14.53 10.83
C ALA A 8 24.28 15.72 11.79
N SER A 9 25.33 15.72 12.63
CA SER A 9 25.63 16.80 13.58
C SER A 9 27.12 16.85 13.82
N HIS A 10 27.79 17.87 13.29
CA HIS A 10 29.24 18.05 13.42
C HIS A 10 29.67 18.46 14.83
N ASP A 11 28.72 18.70 15.76
CA ASP A 11 29.01 19.04 17.16
C ASP A 11 29.34 17.82 18.01
N VAL A 12 28.98 16.60 17.51
CA VAL A 12 29.17 15.36 18.23
C VAL A 12 30.36 14.59 17.67
N GLU A 13 31.43 14.47 18.48
CA GLU A 13 32.60 13.67 18.13
C GLU A 13 32.30 12.17 18.28
N CYS A 14 32.60 11.35 17.24
CA CYS A 14 32.37 9.93 17.26
C CYS A 14 33.20 9.28 18.41
N ASN A 15 32.61 8.31 19.11
CA ASN A 15 33.15 7.62 20.25
C ASN A 15 33.33 8.48 21.53
N SER A 16 32.83 9.71 21.58
CA SER A 16 32.72 10.51 22.80
C SER A 16 31.66 9.97 23.76
N ASP A 17 31.65 10.45 24.99
CA ASP A 17 30.60 10.08 25.95
C ASP A 17 29.23 10.58 25.56
N ASP A 18 29.12 11.68 24.82
CA ASP A 18 27.90 12.20 24.25
C ASP A 18 27.38 11.36 23.07
N HIS A 19 28.27 10.67 22.33
CA HIS A 19 27.89 9.80 21.22
C HIS A 19 27.27 8.47 21.67
N LYS A 20 27.71 7.91 22.85
CA LYS A 20 27.24 6.61 23.34
C LYS A 20 25.71 6.51 23.51
N PRO A 21 25.02 7.47 24.15
CA PRO A 21 23.55 7.40 24.29
C PRO A 21 22.84 7.55 22.95
N ILE A 22 23.36 8.38 22.04
CA ILE A 22 22.81 8.53 20.69
C ILE A 22 22.91 7.21 19.92
N TYR A 23 24.08 6.57 19.97
CA TYR A 23 24.32 5.27 19.34
C TYR A 23 23.43 4.16 19.90
N ALA A 24 23.28 4.08 21.23
CA ALA A 24 22.40 3.11 21.88
C ALA A 24 20.94 3.31 21.49
N THR A 25 20.48 4.56 21.47
CA THR A 25 19.10 4.92 21.06
C THR A 25 18.87 4.59 19.58
N ALA A 26 19.84 4.88 18.70
CA ALA A 26 19.73 4.54 17.28
C ALA A 26 19.60 3.02 17.07
N TRP A 27 20.40 2.21 17.76
CA TRP A 27 20.30 0.75 17.72
C TRP A 27 18.95 0.23 18.25
N LEU A 28 18.45 0.81 19.35
CA LEU A 28 17.14 0.46 19.88
C LEU A 28 16.05 0.66 18.82
N PHE A 29 16.05 1.81 18.12
CA PHE A 29 15.07 2.09 17.08
C PHE A 29 15.26 1.22 15.83
N ILE A 30 16.50 0.89 15.44
CA ILE A 30 16.78 -0.02 14.32
C ILE A 30 16.28 -1.44 14.64
N VAL A 31 16.41 -1.90 15.87
CA VAL A 31 15.89 -3.22 16.26
C VAL A 31 14.36 -3.19 16.37
N LEU A 32 13.80 -2.16 16.99
CA LEU A 32 12.37 -2.08 17.29
C LEU A 32 11.52 -1.94 16.01
N TRP A 33 11.83 -0.96 15.16
CA TRP A 33 10.97 -0.64 14.00
C TRP A 33 11.16 -1.59 12.83
N PRO A 34 12.36 -1.75 12.24
CA PRO A 34 12.51 -2.57 11.05
C PRO A 34 12.57 -4.08 11.32
N LEU A 35 12.85 -4.54 12.53
CA LEU A 35 12.94 -5.97 12.84
C LEU A 35 11.80 -6.48 13.72
N ALA A 36 11.60 -5.89 14.90
CA ALA A 36 10.64 -6.41 15.87
C ALA A 36 9.19 -6.26 15.39
N LEU A 37 8.84 -5.12 14.75
CA LEU A 37 7.46 -4.88 14.30
C LEU A 37 7.03 -5.83 13.17
N PRO A 38 7.79 -6.03 12.07
CA PRO A 38 7.44 -7.01 11.04
C PRO A 38 7.41 -8.44 11.57
N LEU A 39 8.34 -8.78 12.49
CA LEU A 39 8.35 -10.09 13.13
C LEU A 39 7.11 -10.31 13.99
N LEU A 40 6.69 -9.31 14.76
CA LEU A 40 5.45 -9.34 15.53
C LEU A 40 4.24 -9.58 14.63
N TYR A 41 4.13 -8.84 13.53
CA TYR A 41 3.04 -9.03 12.56
C TYR A 41 3.06 -10.42 11.94
N ALA A 42 4.24 -10.93 11.57
CA ALA A 42 4.40 -12.27 11.04
C ALA A 42 3.95 -13.33 12.06
N LEU A 43 4.33 -13.19 13.34
CA LEU A 43 3.93 -14.09 14.42
C LEU A 43 2.42 -14.06 14.67
N LEU A 44 1.80 -12.88 14.68
CA LEU A 44 0.35 -12.72 14.84
C LEU A 44 -0.41 -13.37 13.68
N LEU A 45 0.00 -13.13 12.44
CA LEU A 45 -0.61 -13.77 11.27
C LEU A 45 -0.41 -15.28 11.26
N TYR A 46 0.78 -15.75 11.64
CA TYR A 46 1.06 -17.18 11.76
C TYR A 46 0.18 -17.84 12.82
N ARG A 47 -0.05 -17.17 13.96
CA ARG A 47 -0.92 -17.65 15.06
C ARG A 47 -2.37 -17.75 14.61
N CYS A 48 -2.85 -16.79 13.83
CA CYS A 48 -4.23 -16.73 13.35
C CYS A 48 -4.45 -17.39 11.97
N ARG A 49 -3.46 -18.08 11.41
CA ARG A 49 -3.53 -18.65 10.06
C ARG A 49 -4.69 -19.62 9.84
N HIS A 50 -5.03 -20.40 10.85
CA HIS A 50 -6.09 -21.40 10.77
C HIS A 50 -7.47 -20.74 10.77
N GLU A 51 -7.68 -19.78 11.67
CA GLU A 51 -8.93 -19.03 11.81
C GLU A 51 -9.22 -18.17 10.57
N ILE A 52 -8.18 -17.59 9.97
CA ILE A 52 -8.31 -16.81 8.73
C ILE A 52 -8.78 -17.73 7.59
N LYS A 53 -8.17 -18.91 7.43
CA LYS A 53 -8.51 -19.86 6.36
C LYS A 53 -9.88 -20.55 6.59
N SER A 54 -10.27 -20.78 7.84
CA SER A 54 -11.55 -21.43 8.17
C SER A 54 -12.72 -20.46 8.24
N HIS A 55 -12.50 -19.15 8.02
CA HIS A 55 -13.50 -18.07 8.15
C HIS A 55 -14.20 -18.03 9.52
N GLN A 56 -13.53 -18.49 10.58
CA GLN A 56 -14.04 -18.43 11.95
C GLN A 56 -13.26 -17.37 12.75
N PRO A 57 -13.71 -16.11 12.73
CA PRO A 57 -12.94 -15.02 13.32
C PRO A 57 -12.96 -15.07 14.84
N THR A 58 -11.79 -15.23 15.44
CA THR A 58 -11.54 -15.05 16.87
C THR A 58 -11.37 -13.56 17.23
N THR A 59 -11.36 -13.23 18.51
CA THR A 59 -11.09 -11.86 18.96
C THR A 59 -9.74 -11.34 18.45
N LEU A 60 -8.71 -12.20 18.46
CA LEU A 60 -7.37 -11.85 17.99
C LEU A 60 -7.36 -11.63 16.47
N SER A 61 -7.97 -12.53 15.68
CA SER A 61 -8.00 -12.38 14.22
C SER A 61 -8.79 -11.14 13.78
N ARG A 62 -9.81 -10.71 14.56
CA ARG A 62 -10.51 -9.44 14.32
C ARG A 62 -9.64 -8.23 14.64
N ALA A 63 -8.86 -8.28 15.72
CA ALA A 63 -7.95 -7.18 16.09
C ALA A 63 -6.88 -6.92 15.02
N ILE A 64 -6.34 -7.98 14.40
CA ILE A 64 -5.33 -7.88 13.34
C ILE A 64 -5.93 -7.85 11.93
N ARG A 65 -7.22 -7.58 11.78
CA ARG A 65 -7.92 -7.60 10.50
C ARG A 65 -7.27 -6.72 9.44
N PHE A 66 -6.69 -5.60 9.83
CA PHE A 66 -6.00 -4.67 8.93
C PHE A 66 -4.78 -5.26 8.21
N LEU A 67 -4.22 -6.39 8.71
CA LEU A 67 -3.07 -7.06 8.06
C LEU A 67 -3.46 -8.06 6.97
N TRP A 68 -4.70 -8.54 6.95
CA TRP A 68 -5.08 -9.64 6.07
C TRP A 68 -6.40 -9.45 5.31
N ALA A 69 -7.27 -8.51 5.73
CA ALA A 69 -8.63 -8.41 5.20
C ALA A 69 -8.70 -8.11 3.69
N ASP A 70 -7.74 -7.36 3.18
CA ASP A 70 -7.70 -6.93 1.78
C ASP A 70 -7.12 -8.00 0.86
N TYR A 71 -6.47 -9.01 1.42
CA TYR A 71 -5.82 -10.09 0.69
C TYR A 71 -6.70 -11.33 0.55
N LYS A 72 -6.44 -12.13 -0.50
CA LYS A 72 -7.03 -13.48 -0.65
C LYS A 72 -6.57 -14.38 0.50
N ASP A 73 -7.38 -15.35 0.86
CA ASP A 73 -7.09 -16.27 1.99
C ASP A 73 -5.81 -17.11 1.74
N SER A 74 -5.42 -17.32 0.50
CA SER A 74 -4.14 -17.94 0.12
C SER A 74 -2.94 -17.01 0.34
N CYS A 75 -3.16 -15.70 0.29
CA CYS A 75 -2.13 -14.66 0.33
C CYS A 75 -2.21 -13.79 1.60
N PHE A 76 -2.81 -14.29 2.69
CA PHE A 76 -2.98 -13.54 3.95
C PHE A 76 -1.66 -12.99 4.53
N TRP A 77 -0.53 -13.58 4.16
CA TRP A 77 0.82 -13.20 4.58
C TRP A 77 1.45 -12.09 3.71
N PHE A 78 0.79 -11.68 2.64
CA PHE A 78 1.38 -10.80 1.63
C PHE A 78 1.74 -9.41 2.18
N GLU A 79 1.05 -8.93 3.21
CA GLU A 79 1.42 -7.69 3.91
C GLU A 79 2.85 -7.73 4.46
N ILE A 80 3.27 -8.88 5.02
CA ILE A 80 4.65 -9.05 5.51
C ILE A 80 5.65 -8.95 4.36
N TRP A 81 5.33 -9.55 3.22
CA TRP A 81 6.14 -9.41 2.01
C TRP A 81 6.30 -7.95 1.58
N GLU A 82 5.20 -7.19 1.57
CA GLU A 82 5.19 -5.76 1.27
C GLU A 82 6.10 -4.97 2.22
N ILE A 83 5.98 -5.21 3.53
CA ILE A 83 6.79 -4.54 4.54
C ILE A 83 8.28 -4.88 4.35
N VAL A 84 8.62 -6.15 4.18
CA VAL A 84 10.00 -6.60 3.98
C VAL A 84 10.58 -5.98 2.70
N GLN A 85 9.84 -6.01 1.60
CA GLN A 85 10.31 -5.41 0.35
C GLN A 85 10.55 -3.90 0.48
N LYS A 86 9.67 -3.17 1.15
CA LYS A 86 9.85 -1.72 1.42
C LYS A 86 11.07 -1.47 2.30
N LEU A 87 11.27 -2.28 3.34
CA LEU A 87 12.45 -2.19 4.21
C LEU A 87 13.75 -2.48 3.44
N VAL A 88 13.75 -3.47 2.57
CA VAL A 88 14.92 -3.79 1.75
C VAL A 88 15.20 -2.66 0.76
N LEU A 89 14.20 -2.12 0.07
CA LEU A 89 14.39 -1.01 -0.86
C LEU A 89 14.89 0.27 -0.19
N THR A 90 14.43 0.57 1.04
CA THR A 90 14.82 1.80 1.73
C THR A 90 16.13 1.66 2.49
N ASN A 91 16.33 0.55 3.20
CA ASN A 91 17.45 0.38 4.12
C ASN A 91 18.65 -0.35 3.49
N ALA A 92 18.42 -1.45 2.73
CA ALA A 92 19.51 -2.19 2.12
C ALA A 92 20.29 -1.34 1.10
N LEU A 93 19.60 -0.44 0.38
CA LEU A 93 20.25 0.50 -0.52
C LEU A 93 21.18 1.48 0.21
N LEU A 94 20.96 1.76 1.50
CA LEU A 94 21.87 2.54 2.33
C LEU A 94 23.08 1.72 2.77
N PHE A 95 22.90 0.43 3.09
CA PHE A 95 23.99 -0.45 3.51
C PHE A 95 25.00 -0.74 2.41
N VAL A 96 24.61 -0.76 1.14
CA VAL A 96 25.54 -0.90 0.01
C VAL A 96 26.59 0.23 0.00
N ASN A 97 26.28 1.41 0.55
CA ASN A 97 27.25 2.50 0.71
C ASN A 97 28.31 2.24 1.78
N ILE A 98 27.98 1.45 2.80
CA ILE A 98 28.88 1.20 3.95
C ILE A 98 29.91 0.14 3.61
N LEU A 99 29.56 -0.79 2.72
CA LEU A 99 30.44 -1.90 2.32
C LEU A 99 31.50 -1.50 1.28
N ASP A 100 31.29 -0.37 0.57
CA ASP A 100 32.19 -0.01 -0.52
C ASP A 100 32.49 1.51 -0.53
N SER A 101 33.76 1.82 -0.40
CA SER A 101 34.31 3.15 -0.11
C SER A 101 34.25 4.14 -1.29
N GLY A 102 33.23 4.19 -2.09
CA GLY A 102 33.11 5.37 -2.89
C GLY A 102 32.50 5.38 -4.27
N SER A 103 32.15 4.30 -4.94
CA SER A 103 31.80 4.44 -6.36
C SER A 103 30.51 3.77 -6.84
N ASN A 104 29.82 2.98 -6.02
CA ASN A 104 28.80 2.08 -6.56
C ASN A 104 27.36 2.61 -6.48
N LYS A 105 27.15 3.91 -6.80
CA LYS A 105 25.80 4.50 -6.92
C LYS A 105 24.96 3.76 -7.99
N LEU A 106 25.62 3.34 -9.08
CA LEU A 106 24.99 2.58 -10.15
C LEU A 106 24.57 1.17 -9.67
N LEU A 107 25.44 0.48 -8.91
CA LEU A 107 25.12 -0.83 -8.34
C LEU A 107 23.88 -0.78 -7.45
N ARG A 108 23.73 0.27 -6.63
CA ARG A 108 22.53 0.45 -5.80
C ARG A 108 21.26 0.55 -6.61
N LEU A 109 21.28 1.37 -7.66
CA LEU A 109 20.12 1.52 -8.55
C LEU A 109 19.80 0.19 -9.24
N PHE A 110 20.82 -0.55 -9.65
CA PHE A 110 20.65 -1.87 -10.27
C PHE A 110 20.06 -2.90 -9.31
N VAL A 111 20.57 -2.98 -8.07
CA VAL A 111 20.01 -3.85 -7.03
C VAL A 111 18.56 -3.45 -6.72
N GLY A 112 18.27 -2.15 -6.59
CA GLY A 112 16.91 -1.64 -6.41
C GLY A 112 15.97 -2.02 -7.55
N LEU A 113 16.45 -1.96 -8.79
CA LEU A 113 15.73 -2.41 -9.98
C LEU A 113 15.39 -3.90 -9.89
N LEU A 114 16.36 -4.76 -9.59
CA LEU A 114 16.14 -6.22 -9.48
C LEU A 114 15.09 -6.55 -8.41
N ILE A 115 15.18 -5.93 -7.23
CA ILE A 115 14.20 -6.12 -6.14
C ILE A 115 12.82 -5.66 -6.58
N SER A 116 12.72 -4.53 -7.29
CA SER A 116 11.46 -3.97 -7.78
C SER A 116 10.82 -4.85 -8.85
N VAL A 117 11.63 -5.37 -9.79
CA VAL A 117 11.17 -6.31 -10.84
C VAL A 117 10.68 -7.60 -10.19
N PHE A 118 11.42 -8.16 -9.22
CA PHE A 118 10.99 -9.34 -8.48
C PHE A 118 9.66 -9.12 -7.74
N GLY A 119 9.51 -7.97 -7.07
CA GLY A 119 8.26 -7.58 -6.43
C GLY A 119 7.10 -7.43 -7.42
N MET A 120 7.35 -6.87 -8.60
CA MET A 120 6.35 -6.76 -9.67
C MET A 120 5.94 -8.16 -10.19
N MET A 121 6.89 -9.06 -10.42
CA MET A 121 6.63 -10.43 -10.81
C MET A 121 5.76 -11.17 -9.77
N ALA A 122 6.10 -11.05 -8.48
CA ALA A 122 5.32 -11.64 -7.40
C ALA A 122 3.88 -11.10 -7.38
N GLN A 123 3.71 -9.79 -7.54
CA GLN A 123 2.38 -9.15 -7.59
C GLN A 123 1.53 -9.64 -8.76
N LEU A 124 2.11 -9.73 -9.96
CA LEU A 124 1.40 -10.17 -11.16
C LEU A 124 1.04 -11.66 -11.12
N THR A 125 1.91 -12.48 -10.53
CA THR A 125 1.70 -13.92 -10.46
C THR A 125 0.71 -14.33 -9.37
N LEU A 126 0.79 -13.70 -8.21
CA LEU A 126 -0.03 -14.06 -7.05
C LEU A 126 -1.39 -13.36 -7.05
N GLU A 127 -1.49 -12.16 -7.67
CA GLU A 127 -2.68 -11.32 -7.60
C GLU A 127 -3.28 -11.30 -6.18
N PRO A 128 -2.55 -10.82 -5.16
CA PRO A 128 -2.84 -11.10 -3.77
C PRO A 128 -4.12 -10.45 -3.25
N PHE A 129 -4.56 -9.33 -3.84
CA PHE A 129 -5.74 -8.61 -3.39
C PHE A 129 -7.05 -9.30 -3.79
N ARG A 130 -8.07 -9.18 -2.96
CA ARG A 130 -9.42 -9.71 -3.23
C ARG A 130 -10.10 -8.97 -4.38
N LYS A 131 -9.92 -7.66 -4.45
CA LYS A 131 -10.51 -6.82 -5.51
C LYS A 131 -9.56 -6.73 -6.70
N ARG A 132 -10.12 -6.84 -7.91
CA ARG A 132 -9.36 -6.69 -9.15
C ARG A 132 -8.78 -5.27 -9.32
N THR A 133 -9.53 -4.25 -8.89
CA THR A 133 -9.08 -2.85 -8.90
C THR A 133 -7.82 -2.66 -8.08
N ASP A 134 -7.75 -3.24 -6.87
CA ASP A 134 -6.60 -3.12 -5.98
C ASP A 134 -5.37 -3.81 -6.58
N ASN A 135 -5.54 -4.99 -7.22
CA ASN A 135 -4.46 -5.65 -7.96
C ASN A 135 -3.97 -4.80 -9.14
N ALA A 136 -4.88 -4.18 -9.89
CA ALA A 136 -4.50 -3.31 -11.01
C ALA A 136 -3.73 -2.07 -10.53
N ILE A 137 -4.22 -1.39 -9.49
CA ILE A 137 -3.55 -0.23 -8.88
C ILE A 137 -2.16 -0.62 -8.37
N ALA A 138 -2.06 -1.72 -7.61
CA ALA A 138 -0.77 -2.20 -7.10
C ALA A 138 0.21 -2.53 -8.23
N SER A 139 -0.25 -3.17 -9.31
CA SER A 139 0.59 -3.50 -10.47
C SER A 139 1.08 -2.24 -11.20
N ILE A 140 0.22 -1.24 -11.37
CA ILE A 140 0.60 0.05 -11.98
C ILE A 140 1.66 0.74 -11.12
N VAL A 141 1.46 0.83 -9.80
CA VAL A 141 2.42 1.46 -8.89
C VAL A 141 3.77 0.74 -8.94
N ARG A 142 3.80 -0.59 -8.96
CA ARG A 142 5.04 -1.37 -9.07
C ARG A 142 5.74 -1.16 -10.40
N LEU A 143 4.99 -1.11 -11.51
CA LEU A 143 5.54 -0.78 -12.83
C LEU A 143 6.21 0.61 -12.82
N MET A 144 5.56 1.60 -12.20
CA MET A 144 6.12 2.94 -12.08
C MET A 144 7.41 2.96 -11.27
N ILE A 145 7.51 2.18 -10.17
CA ILE A 145 8.77 2.05 -9.40
C ILE A 145 9.89 1.45 -10.26
N VAL A 146 9.60 0.41 -11.04
CA VAL A 146 10.58 -0.18 -11.99
C VAL A 146 11.04 0.88 -13.00
N LEU A 147 10.12 1.63 -13.59
CA LEU A 147 10.45 2.72 -14.53
C LEU A 147 11.31 3.80 -13.87
N PHE A 148 11.04 4.17 -12.61
CA PHE A 148 11.88 5.12 -11.88
C PHE A 148 13.33 4.62 -11.72
N PHE A 149 13.54 3.34 -11.40
CA PHE A 149 14.88 2.79 -11.31
C PHE A 149 15.58 2.77 -12.67
N ILE A 150 14.89 2.40 -13.75
CA ILE A 150 15.43 2.42 -15.12
C ILE A 150 15.85 3.84 -15.50
N LEU A 151 14.95 4.81 -15.33
CA LEU A 151 15.24 6.21 -15.63
C LEU A 151 16.37 6.78 -14.75
N GLY A 152 16.41 6.39 -13.47
CA GLY A 152 17.50 6.76 -12.57
C GLY A 152 18.86 6.21 -13.00
N ILE A 153 18.90 4.96 -13.50
CA ILE A 153 20.11 4.37 -14.09
C ILE A 153 20.51 5.15 -15.34
N MET A 154 19.55 5.49 -16.22
CA MET A 154 19.82 6.27 -17.43
C MET A 154 20.42 7.63 -17.09
N VAL A 155 19.85 8.37 -16.11
CA VAL A 155 20.42 9.65 -15.64
C VAL A 155 21.85 9.45 -15.16
N LYS A 156 22.09 8.42 -14.35
CA LYS A 156 23.44 8.17 -13.81
C LYS A 156 24.46 7.79 -14.87
N LEU A 157 24.07 7.01 -15.85
CA LEU A 157 24.94 6.70 -16.99
C LEU A 157 25.30 7.97 -17.77
N CYS A 158 24.34 8.86 -17.99
CA CYS A 158 24.58 10.12 -18.67
C CYS A 158 25.50 11.09 -17.87
N GLU A 159 25.38 11.09 -16.51
CA GLU A 159 26.19 12.00 -15.68
C GLU A 159 27.61 11.49 -15.43
N THR A 160 27.79 10.18 -15.20
CA THR A 160 29.02 9.65 -14.58
C THR A 160 29.96 8.99 -15.59
N GLU A 161 29.40 8.28 -16.58
CA GLU A 161 30.17 7.40 -17.45
C GLU A 161 30.45 8.01 -18.84
N GLY A 162 29.69 9.04 -19.20
CA GLY A 162 29.77 9.62 -20.54
C GLY A 162 31.18 10.14 -20.95
N PRO A 163 31.88 10.89 -20.10
CA PRO A 163 33.16 11.48 -20.52
C PRO A 163 34.39 10.57 -20.32
N ASN A 164 34.41 9.77 -19.23
CA ASN A 164 35.65 9.14 -18.76
C ASN A 164 35.86 7.70 -19.21
N ALA A 165 34.79 6.87 -19.33
CA ALA A 165 34.92 5.47 -19.67
C ALA A 165 35.22 5.26 -21.16
N ILE A 166 34.62 6.07 -22.03
CA ILE A 166 34.81 5.97 -23.48
C ILE A 166 36.06 6.78 -23.96
N TYR A 167 36.44 7.83 -23.26
CA TYR A 167 37.64 8.61 -23.53
C TYR A 167 38.91 7.73 -23.52
N ASN A 168 38.97 6.74 -22.62
CA ASN A 168 40.09 5.81 -22.52
C ASN A 168 40.09 4.68 -23.57
N VAL A 169 38.96 4.47 -24.27
CA VAL A 169 38.83 3.35 -25.23
C VAL A 169 38.86 3.80 -26.68
N LEU A 170 38.37 4.98 -27.01
CA LEU A 170 38.18 5.38 -28.41
C LEU A 170 39.01 6.61 -28.88
N ASP A 171 39.85 7.23 -28.08
CA ASP A 171 40.70 8.39 -28.48
C ASP A 171 39.93 9.51 -29.26
N SER A 172 38.64 9.61 -29.10
CA SER A 172 37.78 10.56 -29.79
C SER A 172 37.06 11.48 -28.81
N LYS A 173 37.07 12.77 -29.11
CA LYS A 173 36.41 13.87 -28.37
C LYS A 173 34.87 13.76 -28.41
N ILE A 174 34.29 12.70 -27.86
CA ILE A 174 32.84 12.57 -27.76
C ILE A 174 32.37 13.39 -26.55
N LYS A 175 31.47 14.35 -26.76
CA LYS A 175 30.86 15.13 -25.68
C LYS A 175 29.87 14.23 -24.87
N PRO A 176 29.67 14.52 -23.58
CA PRO A 176 28.71 13.76 -22.75
C PRO A 176 27.30 13.64 -23.35
N ASP A 177 26.86 14.73 -24.01
CA ASP A 177 25.53 14.79 -24.66
C ASP A 177 25.44 13.83 -25.85
N ASP A 178 26.55 13.65 -26.60
CA ASP A 178 26.62 12.75 -27.74
C ASP A 178 26.55 11.30 -27.33
N PHE A 179 27.08 10.91 -26.14
CA PHE A 179 27.00 9.58 -25.61
C PHE A 179 25.55 9.21 -25.24
N CYS A 180 24.84 10.08 -24.53
CA CYS A 180 23.44 9.89 -24.19
C CYS A 180 22.56 9.74 -25.43
N PHE A 181 22.83 10.54 -26.46
CA PHE A 181 22.11 10.45 -27.73
C PHE A 181 22.43 9.16 -28.49
N MET A 182 23.70 8.74 -28.53
CA MET A 182 24.13 7.55 -29.28
C MET A 182 23.62 6.25 -28.63
N VAL A 183 23.64 6.15 -27.28
CA VAL A 183 23.31 4.90 -26.55
C VAL A 183 21.83 4.85 -26.17
N LEU A 184 21.24 5.96 -25.77
CA LEU A 184 19.89 6.02 -25.22
C LEU A 184 18.89 6.75 -26.12
N GLY A 185 19.35 7.38 -27.22
CA GLY A 185 18.51 8.17 -28.12
C GLY A 185 17.93 9.44 -27.47
N VAL A 186 18.47 9.86 -26.31
CA VAL A 186 17.96 11.01 -25.55
C VAL A 186 18.97 12.16 -25.63
N PRO A 187 18.52 13.38 -25.99
CA PRO A 187 19.42 14.50 -26.28
C PRO A 187 20.20 15.03 -25.07
N SER A 188 19.74 14.74 -23.84
CA SER A 188 20.45 15.17 -22.62
C SER A 188 19.91 14.49 -21.36
N ALA A 189 20.69 14.46 -20.27
CA ALA A 189 20.26 14.02 -18.95
C ALA A 189 19.02 14.80 -18.43
N TYR A 190 18.90 16.08 -18.83
CA TYR A 190 17.74 16.91 -18.50
C TYR A 190 16.43 16.34 -19.09
N GLY A 191 16.45 15.84 -20.32
CA GLY A 191 15.28 15.19 -20.94
C GLY A 191 14.81 13.96 -20.16
N VAL A 192 15.75 13.14 -19.68
CA VAL A 192 15.43 11.98 -18.83
C VAL A 192 14.85 12.43 -17.49
N ALA A 193 15.40 13.48 -16.88
CA ALA A 193 14.87 14.02 -15.62
C ALA A 193 13.44 14.55 -15.78
N VAL A 194 13.12 15.25 -16.86
CA VAL A 194 11.76 15.70 -17.19
C VAL A 194 10.83 14.51 -17.38
N LEU A 195 11.26 13.45 -18.06
CA LEU A 195 10.51 12.21 -18.20
C LEU A 195 10.24 11.55 -16.85
N MET A 196 11.22 11.52 -15.93
CA MET A 196 11.03 11.04 -14.56
C MET A 196 9.92 11.80 -13.82
N VAL A 197 9.91 13.13 -13.90
CA VAL A 197 8.86 13.95 -13.28
C VAL A 197 7.49 13.61 -13.89
N PHE A 198 7.41 13.46 -15.20
CA PHE A 198 6.17 13.09 -15.88
C PHE A 198 5.67 11.70 -15.45
N VAL A 199 6.54 10.70 -15.42
CA VAL A 199 6.22 9.35 -14.91
C VAL A 199 5.77 9.41 -13.45
N GLY A 200 6.40 10.25 -12.62
CA GLY A 200 6.00 10.49 -11.23
C GLY A 200 4.60 11.07 -11.09
N LEU A 201 4.26 12.05 -11.92
CA LEU A 201 2.91 12.60 -11.95
C LEU A 201 1.88 11.56 -12.39
N LEU A 202 2.17 10.77 -13.41
CA LEU A 202 1.30 9.67 -13.83
C LEU A 202 1.12 8.61 -12.72
N ALA A 203 2.19 8.30 -11.98
CA ALA A 203 2.15 7.36 -10.85
C ALA A 203 1.18 7.79 -9.74
N ILE A 204 0.93 9.09 -9.61
CA ILE A 204 -0.04 9.64 -8.65
C ILE A 204 -1.43 9.76 -9.29
N MET A 205 -1.51 10.33 -10.49
CA MET A 205 -2.78 10.68 -11.13
C MET A 205 -3.60 9.46 -11.56
N VAL A 206 -2.93 8.39 -12.06
CA VAL A 206 -3.64 7.18 -12.52
C VAL A 206 -4.31 6.43 -11.36
N PRO A 207 -3.63 6.06 -10.26
CA PRO A 207 -4.27 5.44 -9.10
C PRO A 207 -5.33 6.34 -8.46
N LEU A 208 -5.11 7.65 -8.39
CA LEU A 208 -6.08 8.60 -7.87
C LEU A 208 -7.36 8.62 -8.72
N GLY A 209 -7.22 8.66 -10.05
CA GLY A 209 -8.34 8.58 -10.97
C GLY A 209 -9.13 7.26 -10.83
N MET A 210 -8.44 6.13 -10.67
CA MET A 210 -9.07 4.83 -10.42
C MET A 210 -9.82 4.82 -9.08
N LEU A 211 -9.24 5.39 -8.02
CA LEU A 211 -9.86 5.50 -6.71
C LEU A 211 -11.11 6.38 -6.75
N ILE A 212 -11.03 7.56 -7.39
CA ILE A 212 -12.19 8.46 -7.56
C ILE A 212 -13.30 7.75 -8.33
N ARG A 213 -12.95 7.05 -9.40
CA ARG A 213 -13.92 6.25 -10.16
C ARG A 213 -14.56 5.19 -9.26
N GLU A 214 -13.79 4.43 -8.50
CA GLU A 214 -14.33 3.42 -7.59
C GLU A 214 -15.27 4.04 -6.56
N LEU A 215 -14.89 5.16 -5.94
CA LEU A 215 -15.73 5.89 -4.99
C LEU A 215 -17.02 6.42 -5.64
N ALA A 216 -16.95 6.94 -6.86
CA ALA A 216 -18.11 7.43 -7.58
C ALA A 216 -19.09 6.31 -7.98
N PHE A 217 -18.56 5.13 -8.36
CA PHE A 217 -19.38 3.99 -8.74
C PHE A 217 -19.77 3.08 -7.57
N SER A 218 -19.03 3.11 -6.45
CA SER A 218 -19.33 2.29 -5.26
C SER A 218 -20.45 2.83 -4.38
N GLN A 219 -21.14 3.89 -4.81
CA GLN A 219 -22.37 4.37 -4.14
C GLN A 219 -23.56 3.40 -4.25
N ALA A 220 -23.38 2.27 -4.93
CA ALA A 220 -24.28 1.14 -4.74
C ALA A 220 -24.05 0.59 -3.34
N LEU A 221 -24.93 1.00 -2.40
CA LEU A 221 -24.98 0.47 -1.04
C LEU A 221 -24.82 -1.05 -1.05
N PRO A 222 -24.05 -1.64 -0.13
CA PRO A 222 -23.90 -3.09 -0.06
C PRO A 222 -25.27 -3.71 0.20
N ILE A 223 -25.90 -4.24 -0.84
CA ILE A 223 -27.16 -4.99 -0.72
C ILE A 223 -26.80 -6.35 -0.16
N LEU A 224 -27.50 -6.78 0.89
CA LEU A 224 -27.38 -8.14 1.43
C LEU A 224 -27.79 -9.14 0.35
N ARG A 225 -26.97 -10.18 0.18
CA ARG A 225 -27.25 -11.27 -0.76
C ARG A 225 -27.29 -12.58 0.00
N ASP A 226 -28.09 -13.50 -0.50
CA ASP A 226 -28.10 -14.87 0.02
C ASP A 226 -26.71 -15.51 -0.18
N ALA A 227 -26.17 -16.14 0.87
CA ALA A 227 -24.82 -16.70 0.84
C ALA A 227 -24.68 -17.90 -0.11
N ARG A 228 -25.79 -18.54 -0.50
CA ARG A 228 -25.78 -19.70 -1.41
C ARG A 228 -26.06 -19.30 -2.85
N THR A 229 -27.06 -18.46 -3.07
CA THR A 229 -27.51 -18.07 -4.43
C THR A 229 -26.82 -16.82 -4.94
N MET A 230 -26.20 -16.02 -4.05
CA MET A 230 -25.63 -14.69 -4.35
C MET A 230 -26.67 -13.69 -4.92
N GLU A 231 -27.93 -14.01 -4.86
CA GLU A 231 -29.04 -13.16 -5.28
C GLU A 231 -29.56 -12.32 -4.12
N THR A 232 -30.27 -11.24 -4.42
CA THR A 232 -30.97 -10.44 -3.42
C THR A 232 -32.10 -11.27 -2.83
N PRO A 233 -32.22 -11.39 -1.49
CA PRO A 233 -33.26 -12.19 -0.89
C PRO A 233 -34.65 -11.64 -1.24
N VAL A 234 -35.54 -12.49 -1.69
CA VAL A 234 -36.93 -12.14 -1.95
C VAL A 234 -37.66 -12.02 -0.62
N LEU A 235 -38.02 -10.81 -0.25
CA LEU A 235 -38.77 -10.52 0.97
C LEU A 235 -40.27 -10.73 0.72
N LEU A 236 -40.81 -11.85 1.23
CA LEU A 236 -42.23 -12.14 1.14
C LEU A 236 -42.92 -11.75 2.44
N LEU A 237 -43.95 -10.92 2.34
CA LEU A 237 -44.87 -10.64 3.44
C LEU A 237 -45.81 -11.81 3.62
N GLY A 238 -45.89 -12.37 4.85
CA GLY A 238 -46.89 -13.38 5.17
C GLY A 238 -48.32 -12.85 5.00
N ALA A 239 -49.26 -13.74 4.64
CA ALA A 239 -50.65 -13.37 4.44
C ALA A 239 -51.23 -12.59 5.63
N GLY A 240 -51.76 -11.40 5.39
CA GLY A 240 -52.36 -10.54 6.42
C GLY A 240 -51.31 -9.68 7.21
N LYS A 241 -50.02 -9.77 6.90
CA LYS A 241 -49.00 -8.95 7.56
C LYS A 241 -48.67 -7.74 6.70
N ARG A 242 -48.56 -6.58 7.34
CA ARG A 242 -48.16 -5.31 6.67
C ARG A 242 -46.68 -5.00 6.77
N TYR A 243 -45.97 -5.59 7.73
CA TYR A 243 -44.59 -5.33 8.04
C TYR A 243 -43.81 -6.63 8.11
N HIS A 244 -42.53 -6.60 7.66
CA HIS A 244 -41.59 -7.71 7.77
C HIS A 244 -40.96 -7.80 9.17
N LEU A 245 -40.76 -6.61 9.79
CA LEU A 245 -40.08 -6.49 11.07
C LEU A 245 -40.75 -5.41 11.91
N PHE A 246 -40.81 -5.64 13.21
CA PHE A 246 -41.19 -4.65 14.22
C PHE A 246 -39.99 -4.32 15.10
N LEU A 247 -39.62 -3.05 15.15
CA LEU A 247 -38.52 -2.55 16.03
C LEU A 247 -39.14 -2.03 17.31
N SER A 248 -38.96 -2.78 18.40
CA SER A 248 -39.34 -2.35 19.75
C SER A 248 -38.18 -1.68 20.43
N HIS A 249 -38.46 -0.57 21.13
CA HIS A 249 -37.45 0.20 21.84
C HIS A 249 -38.02 0.83 23.12
N VAL A 250 -37.12 1.25 23.99
CA VAL A 250 -37.46 2.06 25.16
C VAL A 250 -37.56 3.52 24.72
N TRP A 251 -38.70 4.14 24.94
CA TRP A 251 -39.01 5.51 24.49
C TRP A 251 -38.01 6.60 24.92
N SER A 252 -37.38 6.41 26.06
CA SER A 252 -36.48 7.41 26.63
C SER A 252 -35.06 7.38 26.07
N THR A 253 -34.59 6.24 25.50
CA THR A 253 -33.17 6.04 25.17
C THR A 253 -32.91 5.32 23.85
N GLY A 254 -33.92 4.67 23.26
CA GLY A 254 -33.70 3.77 22.11
C GLY A 254 -34.20 4.28 20.77
N GLN A 255 -34.90 5.40 20.74
CA GLN A 255 -35.60 5.92 19.56
C GLN A 255 -34.68 6.22 18.38
N ASP A 256 -33.61 6.99 18.63
CA ASP A 256 -32.65 7.37 17.57
C ASP A 256 -31.88 6.17 17.04
N GLN A 257 -31.53 5.24 17.95
CA GLN A 257 -30.84 4.00 17.58
C GLN A 257 -31.69 3.09 16.69
N CYS A 258 -32.98 2.95 17.02
CA CYS A 258 -33.92 2.18 16.17
C CYS A 258 -34.20 2.84 14.84
N ALA A 259 -34.25 4.16 14.77
CA ALA A 259 -34.35 4.88 13.50
C ALA A 259 -33.15 4.65 12.60
N VAL A 260 -31.92 4.67 13.16
CA VAL A 260 -30.69 4.35 12.44
C VAL A 260 -30.70 2.91 11.95
N ILE A 261 -31.09 1.94 12.80
CA ILE A 261 -31.21 0.50 12.45
C ILE A 261 -32.24 0.33 11.33
N LYS A 262 -33.42 0.92 11.42
CA LYS A 262 -34.47 0.90 10.37
C LYS A 262 -33.88 1.35 9.04
N ARG A 263 -33.22 2.51 9.03
CA ARG A 263 -32.61 3.06 7.82
C ARG A 263 -31.53 2.16 7.24
N GLN A 264 -30.65 1.63 8.07
CA GLN A 264 -29.59 0.71 7.64
C GLN A 264 -30.15 -0.58 7.04
N LEU A 265 -31.17 -1.17 7.68
CA LEU A 265 -31.85 -2.37 7.15
C LEU A 265 -32.55 -2.10 5.81
N GLN A 266 -33.19 -0.95 5.65
CA GLN A 266 -33.83 -0.56 4.38
C GLN A 266 -32.81 -0.35 3.26
N LEU A 267 -31.61 0.15 3.59
CA LEU A 267 -30.52 0.31 2.65
C LEU A 267 -29.88 -1.03 2.24
N LEU A 268 -29.75 -1.96 3.18
CA LEU A 268 -29.15 -3.28 2.97
C LEU A 268 -30.09 -4.30 2.32
N LEU A 269 -31.40 -4.16 2.58
CA LEU A 269 -32.47 -5.03 2.08
C LEU A 269 -33.55 -4.21 1.39
N PRO A 270 -33.39 -3.92 0.10
CA PRO A 270 -34.39 -3.16 -0.67
C PRO A 270 -35.73 -3.86 -0.65
N GLY A 271 -36.79 -3.14 -0.30
CA GLY A 271 -38.15 -3.69 -0.19
C GLY A 271 -38.53 -4.19 1.21
N ILE A 272 -37.65 -4.13 2.21
CA ILE A 272 -38.04 -4.44 3.60
C ILE A 272 -38.98 -3.34 4.15
N VAL A 273 -40.14 -3.75 4.66
CA VAL A 273 -41.08 -2.87 5.34
C VAL A 273 -40.96 -3.10 6.84
N ILE A 274 -40.50 -2.07 7.57
CA ILE A 274 -40.21 -2.14 8.99
C ILE A 274 -41.12 -1.19 9.73
N PHE A 275 -41.83 -1.68 10.72
CA PHE A 275 -42.62 -0.84 11.63
C PHE A 275 -41.72 -0.25 12.72
N LEU A 276 -41.81 1.07 12.87
CA LEU A 276 -41.25 1.82 13.99
C LEU A 276 -42.32 2.82 14.45
N ASP A 277 -42.76 2.69 15.70
CA ASP A 277 -43.92 3.40 16.23
C ASP A 277 -43.84 4.92 16.12
N VAL A 278 -42.64 5.49 16.19
CA VAL A 278 -42.42 6.95 16.03
C VAL A 278 -42.83 7.45 14.65
N ASP A 279 -42.56 6.68 13.60
CA ASP A 279 -42.84 7.07 12.21
C ASP A 279 -44.29 6.67 11.81
N ASP A 280 -44.65 5.44 12.16
CA ASP A 280 -45.85 4.80 11.63
C ASP A 280 -47.12 5.17 12.42
N LEU A 281 -47.02 5.51 13.74
CA LEU A 281 -48.16 6.02 14.51
C LEU A 281 -48.54 7.47 14.14
N ARG A 282 -47.58 8.27 13.67
CA ARG A 282 -47.88 9.62 13.15
C ARG A 282 -48.66 9.58 11.82
N ALA A 283 -48.35 8.62 10.95
CA ALA A 283 -49.04 8.42 9.71
C ALA A 283 -50.52 8.00 9.90
N HIS A 284 -50.84 7.24 10.96
CA HIS A 284 -52.20 6.83 11.30
C HIS A 284 -53.05 7.91 12.01
N ARG A 285 -52.48 9.03 12.47
CA ARG A 285 -53.24 10.17 13.04
C ARG A 285 -53.61 11.22 11.99
N ALA A 286 -53.14 11.09 10.79
CA ALA A 286 -53.33 12.05 9.68
C ALA A 286 -54.41 11.57 8.65
N VAL A 287 -55.09 10.46 8.94
CA VAL A 287 -56.28 9.98 8.22
C VAL A 287 -57.42 9.91 9.22
#